data_545f5d9757212de04a859960cffadc24
#
_entry.id   545f5d9757212de04a859960cffadc24
#
_cell.length_a   1.000
_cell.length_b   1.000
_cell.length_c   1.000
_cell.angle_alpha   90.00
_cell.angle_beta   90.00
_cell.angle_gamma   90.00
#
_symmetry.space_group_name_H-M   'P 1'
#
loop_
_entity.id
_entity.type
_entity.pdbx_description
1 polymer ?
#
loop_
_entity_poly.entity_id
_entity_poly.type
_entity_poly.pdbx_seq_one_letter_code
_entity_poly.pdbx_strand_id
1 'polypeptide(L)'
;VEAGRKTVTGEFMPWAWTLNDAGEGLFFDSREAAMRHLEAAVAAPGHSVDVGCMQVNTKWHMEGFHNLSDMLDPVQNADYAAGFLLDLHEAHQSWDDAVKHYHSSEPAKNVAYHGRVLAELERFLAGDDAAAPSVAALPGTEPADPVTGGSLPVQDDTELALIERSLSVPHPQPAANTVA
;
A
#
# COMPACT_ATOMS: atom_id res chain seq x y z
N VAL A 1 -7.44 -5.42 -5.09
CA VAL A 1 -6.55 -6.24 -5.93
C VAL A 1 -5.41 -6.78 -5.07
N GLU A 2 -4.81 -5.95 -4.22
CA GLU A 2 -3.61 -6.29 -3.46
C GLU A 2 -3.86 -7.26 -2.30
N ALA A 3 -4.83 -6.97 -1.45
CA ALA A 3 -5.03 -7.67 -0.20
C ALA A 3 -6.50 -7.91 0.11
N GLY A 4 -7.18 -8.70 -0.72
CA GLY A 4 -8.59 -9.02 -0.53
C GLY A 4 -8.81 -10.32 0.24
N ARG A 5 -9.71 -10.29 1.23
CA ARG A 5 -10.16 -11.46 2.00
C ARG A 5 -11.68 -11.59 1.94
N LYS A 6 -12.19 -12.83 1.82
CA LYS A 6 -13.61 -13.09 2.01
C LYS A 6 -13.93 -13.06 3.50
N THR A 7 -14.94 -12.28 3.86
CA THR A 7 -15.51 -12.26 5.21
C THR A 7 -16.33 -13.51 5.48
N VAL A 8 -16.74 -13.70 6.72
CA VAL A 8 -17.66 -14.79 7.12
C VAL A 8 -19.05 -14.67 6.45
N THR A 9 -19.42 -13.46 5.99
CA THR A 9 -20.65 -13.20 5.24
C THR A 9 -20.48 -13.44 3.73
N GLY A 10 -19.25 -13.77 3.28
CA GLY A 10 -18.94 -14.03 1.87
C GLY A 10 -18.56 -12.80 1.06
N GLU A 11 -18.60 -11.62 1.64
CA GLU A 11 -18.15 -10.36 1.01
C GLU A 11 -16.64 -10.36 0.85
N PHE A 12 -16.14 -9.81 -0.26
CA PHE A 12 -14.72 -9.65 -0.50
C PHE A 12 -14.31 -8.22 -0.12
N MET A 13 -13.39 -8.10 0.84
CA MET A 13 -12.98 -6.81 1.38
C MET A 13 -11.45 -6.70 1.44
N PRO A 14 -10.89 -5.48 1.26
CA PRO A 14 -9.48 -5.22 1.61
C PRO A 14 -9.22 -5.60 3.06
N TRP A 15 -8.06 -6.22 3.33
CA TRP A 15 -7.70 -6.65 4.67
C TRP A 15 -6.35 -6.05 5.09
N ALA A 16 -6.36 -5.21 6.11
CA ALA A 16 -5.18 -4.45 6.51
C ALA A 16 -4.05 -5.33 7.07
N TRP A 17 -4.40 -6.39 7.78
CA TRP A 17 -3.43 -7.29 8.42
C TRP A 17 -3.04 -8.42 7.47
N THR A 18 -2.58 -8.04 6.28
CA THR A 18 -2.15 -8.95 5.22
C THR A 18 -0.66 -8.81 5.01
N LEU A 19 0.03 -9.92 4.89
CA LEU A 19 1.43 -9.98 4.48
C LEU A 19 1.55 -10.97 3.31
N ASN A 20 2.49 -10.71 2.41
CA ASN A 20 2.96 -11.72 1.46
C ASN A 20 4.42 -12.03 1.79
N ASP A 21 4.64 -13.22 2.31
CA ASP A 21 5.93 -13.71 2.75
C ASP A 21 6.42 -14.78 1.78
N ALA A 22 7.47 -14.48 1.02
CA ALA A 22 8.04 -15.36 0.02
C ALA A 22 7.04 -15.91 -1.02
N GLY A 23 6.00 -15.14 -1.37
CA GLY A 23 4.95 -15.54 -2.31
C GLY A 23 3.76 -16.21 -1.65
N GLU A 24 3.77 -16.41 -0.33
CA GLU A 24 2.63 -16.90 0.44
C GLU A 24 1.84 -15.74 1.03
N GLY A 25 0.57 -15.61 0.63
CA GLY A 25 -0.35 -14.61 1.17
C GLY A 25 -0.88 -15.02 2.54
N LEU A 26 -0.58 -14.25 3.56
CA LEU A 26 -0.95 -14.48 4.96
C LEU A 26 -1.96 -13.43 5.43
N PHE A 27 -3.05 -13.89 6.05
CA PHE A 27 -4.12 -13.03 6.57
C PHE A 27 -4.25 -13.23 8.07
N PHE A 28 -3.93 -12.21 8.83
CA PHE A 28 -3.96 -12.25 10.29
C PHE A 28 -5.25 -11.65 10.83
N ASP A 29 -5.71 -12.16 11.97
CA ASP A 29 -6.94 -11.69 12.60
C ASP A 29 -6.70 -10.44 13.47
N SER A 30 -5.44 -10.06 13.74
CA SER A 30 -5.09 -8.85 14.46
C SER A 30 -3.78 -8.23 13.96
N ARG A 31 -3.64 -6.93 14.24
CA ARG A 31 -2.43 -6.15 13.97
C ARG A 31 -1.22 -6.74 14.68
N GLU A 32 -1.37 -7.16 15.94
CA GLU A 32 -0.30 -7.71 16.76
C GLU A 32 0.20 -9.05 16.22
N ALA A 33 -0.71 -9.88 15.67
CA ALA A 33 -0.32 -11.14 15.04
C ALA A 33 0.47 -10.91 13.75
N ALA A 34 0.00 -9.99 12.90
CA ALA A 34 0.70 -9.59 11.69
C ALA A 34 2.07 -8.98 12.01
N MET A 35 2.13 -8.10 13.01
CA MET A 35 3.36 -7.44 13.42
C MET A 35 4.43 -8.43 13.92
N ARG A 36 4.05 -9.39 14.77
CA ARG A 36 4.98 -10.44 15.22
C ARG A 36 5.55 -11.26 14.06
N HIS A 37 4.72 -11.61 13.07
CA HIS A 37 5.20 -12.33 11.91
C HIS A 37 6.14 -11.47 11.07
N LEU A 38 5.77 -10.22 10.81
CA LEU A 38 6.56 -9.26 10.04
C LEU A 38 7.95 -9.04 10.65
N GLU A 39 8.02 -8.78 11.96
CA GLU A 39 9.29 -8.63 12.69
C GLU A 39 10.18 -9.86 12.59
N ALA A 40 9.59 -11.05 12.73
CA ALA A 40 10.34 -12.30 12.63
C ALA A 40 10.86 -12.54 11.19
N ALA A 41 10.05 -12.26 10.19
CA ALA A 41 10.41 -12.45 8.79
C ALA A 41 11.55 -11.51 8.36
N VAL A 42 11.45 -10.22 8.65
CA VAL A 42 12.47 -9.22 8.25
C VAL A 42 13.78 -9.35 9.05
N ALA A 43 13.79 -10.08 10.18
CA ALA A 43 15.02 -10.38 10.91
C ALA A 43 15.98 -11.28 10.12
N ALA A 44 15.50 -12.02 9.12
CA ALA A 44 16.34 -12.84 8.26
C ALA A 44 17.03 -11.95 7.20
N PRO A 45 18.36 -11.98 7.08
CA PRO A 45 19.10 -11.15 6.13
C PRO A 45 18.63 -11.36 4.67
N GLY A 46 18.28 -10.25 4.01
CA GLY A 46 17.86 -10.27 2.60
C GLY A 46 16.43 -10.76 2.37
N HIS A 47 15.70 -11.10 3.41
CA HIS A 47 14.29 -11.45 3.32
C HIS A 47 13.44 -10.19 3.10
N SER A 48 12.39 -10.31 2.31
CA SER A 48 11.47 -9.22 2.05
C SER A 48 10.03 -9.70 2.14
N VAL A 49 9.16 -8.81 2.63
CA VAL A 49 7.74 -9.06 2.83
C VAL A 49 6.95 -7.94 2.20
N ASP A 50 5.85 -8.25 1.51
CA ASP A 50 4.89 -7.25 1.08
C ASP A 50 3.87 -7.03 2.20
N VAL A 51 3.65 -5.76 2.58
CA VAL A 51 2.99 -5.40 3.83
C VAL A 51 1.70 -4.62 3.59
N GLY A 52 0.67 -5.01 4.32
CA GLY A 52 -0.56 -4.26 4.46
C GLY A 52 -1.52 -4.36 3.28
N CYS A 53 -2.54 -3.51 3.28
CA CYS A 53 -3.60 -3.54 2.26
C CYS A 53 -3.11 -3.17 0.85
N MET A 54 -2.01 -2.44 0.75
CA MET A 54 -1.39 -2.03 -0.52
C MET A 54 -0.17 -2.87 -0.91
N GLN A 55 0.18 -3.90 -0.11
CA GLN A 55 1.28 -4.83 -0.36
C GLN A 55 2.61 -4.13 -0.68
N VAL A 56 2.97 -3.16 0.16
CA VAL A 56 4.21 -2.40 0.01
C VAL A 56 5.40 -3.25 0.46
N ASN A 57 6.42 -3.39 -0.37
CA ASN A 57 7.55 -4.30 -0.13
C ASN A 57 8.60 -3.70 0.81
N THR A 58 8.97 -4.43 1.87
CA THR A 58 9.95 -3.96 2.89
C THR A 58 11.33 -3.70 2.31
N LYS A 59 11.78 -4.43 1.31
CA LYS A 59 13.13 -4.29 0.73
C LYS A 59 13.28 -2.98 -0.05
N TRP A 60 12.21 -2.55 -0.72
CA TRP A 60 12.28 -1.44 -1.68
C TRP A 60 11.71 -0.13 -1.13
N HIS A 61 10.84 -0.22 -0.13
CA HIS A 61 10.03 0.90 0.32
C HIS A 61 10.13 1.20 1.83
N MET A 62 10.94 0.44 2.58
CA MET A 62 11.08 0.65 4.03
C MET A 62 11.54 2.06 4.39
N GLU A 63 12.34 2.70 3.54
CA GLU A 63 12.84 4.06 3.75
C GLU A 63 11.74 5.14 3.76
N GLY A 64 10.57 4.83 3.20
CA GLY A 64 9.40 5.70 3.22
C GLY A 64 8.61 5.68 4.53
N PHE A 65 9.02 4.86 5.52
CA PHE A 65 8.36 4.72 6.81
C PHE A 65 9.35 4.87 7.95
N HIS A 66 8.90 5.37 9.11
CA HIS A 66 9.78 5.48 10.27
C HIS A 66 10.11 4.10 10.88
N ASN A 67 9.20 3.13 10.75
CA ASN A 67 9.34 1.79 11.31
C ASN A 67 8.33 0.82 10.68
N LEU A 68 8.44 -0.48 10.97
CA LEU A 68 7.51 -1.52 10.48
C LEU A 68 6.07 -1.34 10.96
N SER A 69 5.89 -0.72 12.13
CA SER A 69 4.57 -0.42 12.68
C SER A 69 3.81 0.59 11.82
N ASP A 70 4.50 1.62 11.33
CA ASP A 70 3.94 2.61 10.42
C ASP A 70 3.65 2.00 9.05
N MET A 71 4.54 1.13 8.57
CA MET A 71 4.34 0.42 7.31
C MET A 71 3.12 -0.52 7.34
N LEU A 72 2.81 -1.12 8.50
CA LEU A 72 1.62 -1.95 8.70
C LEU A 72 0.37 -1.13 9.02
N ASP A 73 0.49 0.14 9.39
CA ASP A 73 -0.65 1.03 9.62
C ASP A 73 -1.43 1.24 8.31
N PRO A 74 -2.75 0.97 8.26
CA PRO A 74 -3.49 0.99 7.01
C PRO A 74 -3.58 2.38 6.37
N VAL A 75 -3.57 3.44 7.15
CA VAL A 75 -3.61 4.81 6.63
C VAL A 75 -2.27 5.16 6.02
N GLN A 76 -1.18 4.99 6.76
CA GLN A 76 0.17 5.28 6.28
C GLN A 76 0.57 4.38 5.09
N ASN A 77 0.16 3.11 5.12
CA ASN A 77 0.38 2.17 4.02
C ASN A 77 -0.32 2.63 2.73
N ALA A 78 -1.58 3.09 2.84
CA ALA A 78 -2.34 3.59 1.70
C ALA A 78 -1.82 4.94 1.20
N ASP A 79 -1.47 5.87 2.09
CA ASP A 79 -0.91 7.18 1.74
C ASP A 79 0.42 7.03 0.99
N TYR A 80 1.31 6.18 1.51
CA TYR A 80 2.58 5.89 0.84
C TYR A 80 2.37 5.30 -0.57
N ALA A 81 1.48 4.31 -0.70
CA ALA A 81 1.18 3.68 -1.97
C ALA A 81 0.57 4.66 -2.99
N ALA A 82 -0.28 5.58 -2.53
CA ALA A 82 -0.83 6.64 -3.37
C ALA A 82 0.26 7.60 -3.86
N GLY A 83 1.17 8.02 -2.98
CA GLY A 83 2.34 8.83 -3.34
C GLY A 83 3.21 8.12 -4.37
N PHE A 84 3.56 6.86 -4.14
CA PHE A 84 4.34 6.06 -5.08
C PHE A 84 3.68 5.92 -6.46
N LEU A 85 2.36 5.75 -6.50
CA LEU A 85 1.61 5.69 -7.75
C LEU A 85 1.62 7.05 -8.51
N LEU A 86 1.59 8.17 -7.77
CA LEU A 86 1.73 9.51 -8.36
C LEU A 86 3.13 9.70 -8.96
N ASP A 87 4.20 9.29 -8.27
CA ASP A 87 5.57 9.35 -8.76
C ASP A 87 5.74 8.54 -10.06
N LEU A 88 5.14 7.36 -10.11
CA LEU A 88 5.12 6.52 -11.32
C LEU A 88 4.34 7.20 -12.46
N HIS A 89 3.22 7.86 -12.15
CA HIS A 89 2.49 8.63 -13.16
C HIS A 89 3.31 9.81 -13.69
N GLU A 90 4.02 10.51 -12.82
CA GLU A 90 4.90 11.60 -13.25
C GLU A 90 6.04 11.08 -14.14
N ALA A 91 6.63 9.96 -13.79
CA ALA A 91 7.73 9.35 -14.55
C ALA A 91 7.29 8.84 -15.92
N HIS A 92 6.10 8.23 -16.03
CA HIS A 92 5.61 7.58 -17.25
C HIS A 92 4.62 8.43 -18.06
N GLN A 93 4.08 9.51 -17.50
CA GLN A 93 3.05 10.38 -18.09
C GLN A 93 1.80 9.59 -18.55
N SER A 94 1.50 8.48 -17.89
CA SER A 94 0.43 7.55 -18.22
C SER A 94 -0.03 6.79 -16.97
N TRP A 95 -1.32 6.85 -16.65
CA TRP A 95 -1.90 6.07 -15.56
C TRP A 95 -1.85 4.57 -15.80
N ASP A 96 -2.02 4.13 -17.05
CA ASP A 96 -1.90 2.72 -17.41
C ASP A 96 -0.50 2.18 -17.11
N ASP A 97 0.53 2.95 -17.44
CA ASP A 97 1.91 2.54 -17.20
C ASP A 97 2.28 2.71 -15.71
N ALA A 98 1.77 3.73 -15.03
CA ALA A 98 1.93 3.86 -13.58
C ALA A 98 1.38 2.63 -12.84
N VAL A 99 0.16 2.22 -13.15
CA VAL A 99 -0.47 1.01 -12.55
C VAL A 99 0.34 -0.25 -12.87
N LYS A 100 0.79 -0.42 -14.11
CA LYS A 100 1.64 -1.56 -14.47
C LYS A 100 2.93 -1.60 -13.64
N HIS A 101 3.63 -0.47 -13.56
CA HIS A 101 4.93 -0.37 -12.88
C HIS A 101 4.81 -0.39 -11.35
N TYR A 102 3.64 -0.09 -10.81
CA TYR A 102 3.37 -0.26 -9.38
C TYR A 102 3.62 -1.71 -8.92
N HIS A 103 3.19 -2.67 -9.70
CA HIS A 103 3.37 -4.09 -9.37
C HIS A 103 4.74 -4.62 -9.81
N SER A 104 5.18 -4.29 -11.01
CA SER A 104 6.44 -4.83 -11.56
C SER A 104 6.85 -4.08 -12.82
N SER A 105 8.14 -3.91 -13.02
CA SER A 105 8.69 -3.46 -14.30
C SER A 105 8.74 -4.57 -15.37
N GLU A 106 8.44 -5.83 -15.00
CA GLU A 106 8.46 -6.98 -15.91
C GLU A 106 7.15 -7.09 -16.71
N PRO A 107 7.17 -6.96 -18.06
CA PRO A 107 5.95 -6.94 -18.87
C PRO A 107 5.05 -8.17 -18.71
N ALA A 108 5.64 -9.36 -18.50
CA ALA A 108 4.85 -10.58 -18.31
C ALA A 108 3.97 -10.57 -17.06
N LYS A 109 4.40 -9.83 -16.02
CA LYS A 109 3.68 -9.70 -14.74
C LYS A 109 2.76 -8.50 -14.72
N ASN A 110 3.22 -7.36 -15.23
CA ASN A 110 2.52 -6.10 -15.08
C ASN A 110 1.24 -6.00 -15.94
N VAL A 111 1.21 -6.60 -17.13
CA VAL A 111 0.02 -6.61 -18.00
C VAL A 111 -1.15 -7.36 -17.36
N ALA A 112 -0.89 -8.53 -16.78
CA ALA A 112 -1.92 -9.31 -16.09
C ALA A 112 -2.43 -8.59 -14.83
N TYR A 113 -1.53 -7.93 -14.11
CA TYR A 113 -1.89 -7.11 -12.95
C TYR A 113 -2.77 -5.92 -13.36
N HIS A 114 -2.37 -5.15 -14.36
CA HIS A 114 -3.12 -4.02 -14.88
C HIS A 114 -4.56 -4.41 -15.27
N GLY A 115 -4.73 -5.55 -15.97
CA GLY A 115 -6.06 -6.05 -16.32
C GLY A 115 -6.94 -6.33 -15.08
N ARG A 116 -6.36 -6.84 -14.00
CA ARG A 116 -7.11 -7.04 -12.73
C ARG A 116 -7.53 -5.72 -12.09
N VAL A 117 -6.63 -4.72 -12.10
CA VAL A 117 -6.94 -3.39 -11.54
C VAL A 117 -8.08 -2.72 -12.31
N LEU A 118 -8.04 -2.76 -13.65
CA LEU A 118 -9.10 -2.18 -14.47
C LEU A 118 -10.45 -2.87 -14.24
N ALA A 119 -10.47 -4.21 -14.17
CA ALA A 119 -11.70 -4.95 -13.91
C ALA A 119 -12.31 -4.58 -12.53
N GLU A 120 -11.47 -4.36 -11.51
CA GLU A 120 -11.91 -3.95 -10.19
C GLU A 120 -12.40 -2.50 -10.17
N LEU A 121 -11.73 -1.62 -10.89
CA LEU A 121 -12.18 -0.23 -11.08
C LEU A 121 -13.54 -0.17 -11.77
N GLU A 122 -13.77 -0.96 -12.82
CA GLU A 122 -15.06 -1.04 -13.52
C GLU A 122 -16.18 -1.51 -12.57
N ARG A 123 -15.92 -2.53 -11.75
CA ARG A 123 -16.89 -3.01 -10.73
C ARG A 123 -17.23 -1.92 -9.72
N PHE A 124 -16.22 -1.23 -9.21
CA PHE A 124 -16.39 -0.12 -8.27
C PHE A 124 -17.24 1.01 -8.88
N LEU A 125 -16.94 1.41 -10.11
CA LEU A 125 -17.69 2.46 -10.81
C LEU A 125 -19.12 2.03 -11.17
N ALA A 126 -19.37 0.74 -11.39
CA ALA A 126 -20.70 0.19 -11.61
C ALA A 126 -21.57 0.18 -10.33
N GLY A 127 -20.97 0.42 -9.16
CA GLY A 127 -21.66 0.39 -7.87
C GLY A 127 -21.96 -1.02 -7.36
N ASP A 128 -21.29 -2.03 -7.91
CA ASP A 128 -21.43 -3.44 -7.52
C ASP A 128 -20.76 -3.74 -6.17
N ASP A 129 -19.94 -2.83 -5.66
CA ASP A 129 -19.38 -2.90 -4.33
C ASP A 129 -20.34 -2.29 -3.31
N ALA A 130 -21.04 -3.15 -2.60
CA ALA A 130 -21.81 -2.75 -1.43
C ALA A 130 -20.87 -2.10 -0.40
N ALA A 131 -21.07 -0.79 -0.20
CA ALA A 131 -20.48 0.06 0.83
C ALA A 131 -18.97 -0.19 1.11
N ALA A 132 -18.13 0.77 0.72
CA ALA A 132 -16.74 0.81 1.18
C ALA A 132 -16.70 0.63 2.70
N PRO A 133 -15.93 -0.34 3.23
CA PRO A 133 -15.88 -0.59 4.67
C PRO A 133 -15.36 0.65 5.38
N SER A 134 -16.09 1.12 6.38
CA SER A 134 -15.59 2.16 7.28
C SER A 134 -14.30 1.65 7.93
N VAL A 135 -13.30 2.51 8.05
CA VAL A 135 -12.03 2.22 8.76
C VAL A 135 -12.29 1.72 10.19
N ALA A 136 -13.42 2.12 10.79
CA ALA A 136 -13.89 1.67 12.10
C ALA A 136 -14.26 0.17 12.16
N ALA A 137 -14.36 -0.53 11.02
CA ALA A 137 -14.70 -1.96 10.96
C ALA A 137 -13.46 -2.87 10.92
N LEU A 138 -12.24 -2.33 10.96
CA LEU A 138 -11.02 -3.14 11.00
C LEU A 138 -10.85 -3.73 12.41
N PRO A 139 -10.67 -5.07 12.54
CA PRO A 139 -10.43 -5.69 13.85
C PRO A 139 -9.09 -5.19 14.40
N GLY A 140 -9.12 -4.71 15.66
CA GLY A 140 -7.92 -4.21 16.36
C GLY A 140 -7.64 -2.70 16.20
N THR A 141 -8.50 -1.94 15.52
CA THR A 141 -8.50 -0.48 15.63
C THR A 141 -9.39 -0.09 16.82
N GLU A 142 -8.81 0.39 17.91
CA GLU A 142 -9.61 1.11 18.90
C GLU A 142 -10.23 2.33 18.23
N PRO A 143 -11.51 2.66 18.56
CA PRO A 143 -12.10 3.89 18.04
C PRO A 143 -11.22 5.06 18.51
N ALA A 144 -10.66 5.82 17.57
CA ALA A 144 -9.98 7.06 17.89
C ALA A 144 -10.98 7.93 18.66
N ASP A 145 -10.56 8.45 19.81
CA ASP A 145 -11.33 9.42 20.57
C ASP A 145 -11.80 10.54 19.62
N PRO A 146 -13.04 11.01 19.72
CA PRO A 146 -13.54 12.06 18.84
C PRO A 146 -12.64 13.29 19.03
N VAL A 147 -11.84 13.58 18.01
CA VAL A 147 -11.06 14.81 17.95
C VAL A 147 -12.06 15.95 18.00
N THR A 148 -12.17 16.57 19.17
CA THR A 148 -12.93 17.80 19.39
C THR A 148 -12.43 18.85 18.41
N GLY A 149 -13.32 19.32 17.53
CA GLY A 149 -13.05 20.18 16.40
C GLY A 149 -12.10 21.34 16.68
N GLY A 150 -10.86 21.15 16.30
CA GLY A 150 -9.92 22.23 16.01
C GLY A 150 -10.02 22.53 14.53
N SER A 151 -10.39 23.77 14.17
CA SER A 151 -10.21 24.27 12.80
C SER A 151 -8.81 23.93 12.34
N LEU A 152 -8.72 23.23 11.21
CA LEU A 152 -7.45 23.04 10.53
C LEU A 152 -6.86 24.44 10.24
N PRO A 153 -5.59 24.70 10.61
CA PRO A 153 -4.95 25.96 10.22
C PRO A 153 -4.88 25.99 8.68
N VAL A 154 -5.20 27.16 8.13
CA VAL A 154 -4.98 27.45 6.72
C VAL A 154 -3.50 27.22 6.48
N GLN A 155 -3.16 26.28 5.60
CA GLN A 155 -1.79 25.98 5.22
C GLN A 155 -1.17 27.23 4.60
N ASP A 156 -0.08 27.70 5.19
CA ASP A 156 0.73 28.73 4.57
C ASP A 156 1.66 28.08 3.54
N ASP A 157 2.09 28.87 2.55
CA ASP A 157 2.88 28.43 1.38
C ASP A 157 4.23 27.76 1.74
N THR A 158 4.61 27.75 2.99
CA THR A 158 5.84 27.14 3.50
C THR A 158 5.76 25.61 3.56
N GLU A 159 4.55 25.05 3.73
CA GLU A 159 4.35 23.60 3.81
C GLU A 159 4.36 22.94 2.42
N LEU A 160 3.89 23.67 1.39
CA LEU A 160 4.01 23.22 -0.01
C LEU A 160 5.47 23.09 -0.46
N ALA A 161 6.35 23.98 -0.01
CA ALA A 161 7.78 23.94 -0.30
C ALA A 161 8.50 22.75 0.38
N LEU A 162 7.99 22.27 1.51
CA LEU A 162 8.50 21.07 2.20
C LEU A 162 8.05 19.78 1.49
N ILE A 163 6.85 19.75 0.94
CA ILE A 163 6.33 18.63 0.15
C ILE A 163 7.11 18.51 -1.17
N GLU A 164 7.35 19.62 -1.88
CA GLU A 164 8.17 19.62 -3.10
C GLU A 164 9.63 19.19 -2.82
N ARG A 165 10.17 19.50 -1.65
CA ARG A 165 11.52 19.09 -1.27
C ARG A 165 11.59 17.60 -0.88
N SER A 166 10.51 17.03 -0.36
CA SER A 166 10.39 15.59 -0.06
C SER A 166 10.23 14.74 -1.34
N LEU A 167 9.59 15.28 -2.37
CA LEU A 167 9.44 14.67 -3.69
C LEU A 167 10.73 14.65 -4.51
N SER A 168 11.76 15.42 -4.08
CA SER A 168 13.06 15.49 -4.75
C SER A 168 14.09 14.45 -4.29
N VAL A 169 13.71 13.49 -3.45
CA VAL A 169 14.57 12.35 -3.12
C VAL A 169 14.44 11.32 -4.25
N PRO A 170 15.51 11.09 -5.05
CA PRO A 170 15.42 10.11 -6.12
C PRO A 170 15.20 8.71 -5.53
N HIS A 171 14.06 8.11 -5.84
CA HIS A 171 13.81 6.70 -5.56
C HIS A 171 14.89 5.90 -6.29
N PRO A 172 15.57 4.93 -5.64
CA PRO A 172 16.54 4.10 -6.32
C PRO A 172 15.84 3.27 -7.39
N GLN A 173 16.16 3.56 -8.64
CA GLN A 173 15.74 2.74 -9.77
C GLN A 173 16.22 1.30 -9.55
N PRO A 174 15.40 0.27 -9.80
CA PRO A 174 15.87 -1.10 -9.75
C PRO A 174 17.01 -1.27 -10.76
N ALA A 175 18.15 -1.71 -10.27
CA ALA A 175 19.33 -1.96 -11.10
C ALA A 175 18.96 -2.91 -12.25
N ALA A 176 19.17 -2.47 -13.49
CA ALA A 176 19.07 -3.32 -14.65
C ALA A 176 20.06 -4.49 -14.48
N ASN A 177 19.53 -5.70 -14.30
CA ASN A 177 20.34 -6.90 -14.37
C ASN A 177 20.86 -7.05 -15.79
N THR A 178 22.07 -6.57 -16.02
CA THR A 178 22.83 -6.92 -17.22
C THR A 178 23.31 -8.36 -17.05
N VAL A 179 22.61 -9.29 -17.67
CA VAL A 179 23.10 -10.65 -17.85
C VAL A 179 24.15 -10.59 -18.96
N ALA A 180 25.39 -10.89 -18.61
CA ALA A 180 26.45 -11.20 -19.56
C ALA A 180 26.38 -12.68 -19.97
#